data_fd457259164e74993558a1cc4a54c55c
#
_entry.id   fd457259164e74993558a1cc4a54c55c
#
_cell.length_a   1.000
_cell.length_b   1.000
_cell.length_c   1.000
_cell.angle_alpha   90.00
_cell.angle_beta   90.00
_cell.angle_gamma   90.00
#
_symmetry.space_group_name_H-M   'P 1'
#
loop_
_entity.id
_entity.type
_entity.pdbx_description
1 polymer ?
#
loop_
_entity_poly.entity_id
_entity_poly.type
_entity_poly.pdbx_seq_one_letter_code
_entity_poly.pdbx_strand_id
1 'polypeptide(L)'
;MSAVPAKYQGLRSFAFGDGPALADELLDLVVREVKTATCSTEDEPNTSTPGECWIVLDGRGVPACVIETLEVTYRRYNEVDAGFAYEEGEGDRSLRYWREAHRSYFGRMGRFSEDMMLMCERFRLVEVFAEPEQTQ
;
A
#
# COMPACT_ATOMS: atom_id res chain seq x y z
N MET A 1 -5.53 -15.09 -17.73
CA MET A 1 -4.80 -15.06 -16.51
C MET A 1 -3.54 -14.26 -16.69
N SER A 2 -3.31 -13.40 -15.75
CA SER A 2 -2.17 -12.54 -15.83
C SER A 2 -0.93 -13.35 -15.46
N ALA A 3 0.08 -13.27 -16.28
CA ALA A 3 1.29 -14.02 -16.05
C ALA A 3 2.29 -13.12 -15.35
N VAL A 4 2.78 -13.56 -14.21
CA VAL A 4 3.86 -12.85 -13.53
C VAL A 4 5.15 -13.17 -14.28
N PRO A 5 5.87 -12.14 -14.75
CA PRO A 5 7.15 -12.38 -15.40
C PRO A 5 8.08 -13.21 -14.53
N ALA A 6 8.88 -14.06 -15.18
CA ALA A 6 9.73 -15.01 -14.46
C ALA A 6 10.63 -14.32 -13.42
N LYS A 7 11.10 -13.13 -13.73
CA LYS A 7 12.01 -12.42 -12.83
C LYS A 7 11.36 -12.01 -11.51
N TYR A 8 10.03 -12.03 -11.43
CA TYR A 8 9.31 -11.64 -10.22
C TYR A 8 8.70 -12.84 -9.51
N GLN A 9 8.84 -14.04 -10.04
CA GLN A 9 8.29 -15.21 -9.38
C GLN A 9 9.05 -15.46 -8.08
N GLY A 10 8.31 -15.80 -7.05
CA GLY A 10 8.90 -16.00 -5.73
C GLY A 10 8.88 -14.77 -4.85
N LEU A 11 8.53 -13.61 -5.37
CA LEU A 11 8.38 -12.43 -4.54
C LEU A 11 7.15 -12.56 -3.64
N ARG A 12 7.22 -11.94 -2.47
CA ARG A 12 6.06 -11.87 -1.59
C ARG A 12 5.01 -10.97 -2.23
N SER A 13 3.76 -11.19 -1.88
CA SER A 13 2.65 -10.43 -2.43
C SER A 13 1.71 -9.98 -1.33
N PHE A 14 0.96 -8.93 -1.61
CA PHE A 14 -0.06 -8.43 -0.68
C PHE A 14 -1.08 -7.59 -1.44
N ALA A 15 -2.23 -7.37 -0.81
CA ALA A 15 -3.24 -6.44 -1.31
C ALA A 15 -3.38 -5.31 -0.30
N PHE A 16 -3.59 -4.10 -0.80
CA PHE A 16 -3.84 -2.96 0.08
C PHE A 16 -5.24 -3.05 0.68
N GLY A 17 -5.40 -2.45 1.88
CA GLY A 17 -6.69 -2.31 2.50
C GLY A 17 -7.19 -3.56 3.20
N ASP A 18 -8.43 -3.49 3.68
CA ASP A 18 -9.03 -4.58 4.43
C ASP A 18 -10.21 -5.22 3.71
N GLY A 19 -10.29 -5.04 2.40
CA GLY A 19 -11.33 -5.68 1.60
C GLY A 19 -11.12 -5.44 0.13
N PRO A 20 -11.85 -6.16 -0.74
CA PRO A 20 -11.61 -6.09 -2.20
C PRO A 20 -11.82 -4.70 -2.80
N ALA A 21 -12.84 -3.98 -2.37
CA ALA A 21 -13.13 -2.67 -2.94
C ALA A 21 -12.01 -1.68 -2.63
N LEU A 22 -11.53 -1.69 -1.39
CA LEU A 22 -10.44 -0.80 -1.00
C LEU A 22 -9.15 -1.20 -1.67
N ALA A 23 -8.93 -2.52 -1.82
CA ALA A 23 -7.74 -3.01 -2.51
C ALA A 23 -7.68 -2.47 -3.94
N ASP A 24 -8.79 -2.50 -4.65
CA ASP A 24 -8.84 -2.00 -6.03
C ASP A 24 -8.66 -0.49 -6.07
N GLU A 25 -9.26 0.22 -5.14
CA GLU A 25 -9.14 1.68 -5.09
C GLU A 25 -7.70 2.11 -4.86
N LEU A 26 -7.03 1.48 -3.90
CA LEU A 26 -5.66 1.84 -3.57
C LEU A 26 -4.68 1.40 -4.65
N LEU A 27 -4.93 0.23 -5.25
CA LEU A 27 -4.11 -0.22 -6.37
C LEU A 27 -4.18 0.76 -7.52
N ASP A 28 -5.36 1.30 -7.82
CA ASP A 28 -5.50 2.27 -8.89
C ASP A 28 -4.62 3.49 -8.64
N LEU A 29 -4.57 3.94 -7.39
CA LEU A 29 -3.72 5.08 -7.04
C LEU A 29 -2.23 4.76 -7.21
N VAL A 30 -1.83 3.53 -6.91
CA VAL A 30 -0.45 3.10 -7.09
C VAL A 30 -0.08 3.06 -8.56
N VAL A 31 -0.95 2.48 -9.38
CA VAL A 31 -0.70 2.36 -10.82
C VAL A 31 -0.61 3.75 -11.47
N ARG A 32 -1.39 4.70 -10.99
CA ARG A 32 -1.33 6.08 -11.49
C ARG A 32 -0.22 6.89 -10.85
N GLU A 33 0.55 6.28 -9.95
CA GLU A 33 1.66 6.91 -9.25
C GLU A 33 1.24 8.11 -8.40
N VAL A 34 -0.01 8.10 -7.95
CA VAL A 34 -0.52 9.07 -6.98
C VAL A 34 -0.15 8.62 -5.57
N LYS A 35 -0.27 7.31 -5.30
CA LYS A 35 0.12 6.74 -4.02
C LYS A 35 1.53 6.19 -4.14
N THR A 36 2.46 6.79 -3.38
CA THR A 36 3.87 6.40 -3.37
C THR A 36 4.36 6.10 -1.97
N ALA A 37 3.45 6.01 -1.01
CA ALA A 37 3.79 5.69 0.37
C ALA A 37 2.63 4.93 0.99
N THR A 38 2.93 4.17 2.03
CA THR A 38 1.92 3.42 2.77
C THR A 38 2.41 3.21 4.20
N CYS A 39 1.48 2.90 5.11
CA CYS A 39 1.85 2.58 6.48
C CYS A 39 1.09 1.34 6.93
N SER A 40 1.66 0.68 7.94
CA SER A 40 1.05 -0.50 8.53
C SER A 40 1.43 -0.53 10.02
N THR A 41 0.79 -1.41 10.77
CA THR A 41 1.16 -1.58 12.17
C THR A 41 2.50 -2.31 12.23
N GLU A 42 3.30 -2.02 13.25
CA GLU A 42 4.65 -2.60 13.33
C GLU A 42 4.63 -4.09 13.59
N ASP A 43 3.53 -4.63 14.05
CA ASP A 43 3.41 -6.06 14.33
C ASP A 43 2.79 -6.86 13.19
N GLU A 44 2.54 -6.22 12.07
CA GLU A 44 2.06 -6.97 10.90
C GLU A 44 3.20 -7.81 10.32
N PRO A 45 2.85 -8.98 9.76
CA PRO A 45 3.90 -9.88 9.29
C PRO A 45 4.61 -9.44 8.02
N ASN A 46 4.13 -8.39 7.37
CA ASN A 46 4.65 -7.98 6.07
C ASN A 46 5.62 -6.83 6.17
N THR A 47 6.61 -6.95 7.05
CA THR A 47 7.63 -5.92 7.13
C THR A 47 8.50 -5.92 5.89
N SER A 48 8.91 -4.74 5.45
CA SER A 48 9.71 -4.56 4.25
C SER A 48 11.05 -3.94 4.59
N THR A 49 12.01 -4.12 3.69
CA THR A 49 13.30 -3.45 3.80
C THR A 49 13.59 -2.73 2.49
N PRO A 50 14.39 -1.65 2.54
CA PRO A 50 14.74 -0.93 1.31
C PRO A 50 15.37 -1.86 0.28
N GLY A 51 14.93 -1.72 -0.96
CA GLY A 51 15.37 -2.56 -2.07
C GLY A 51 14.51 -3.78 -2.29
N GLU A 52 13.62 -4.10 -1.39
CA GLU A 52 12.77 -5.27 -1.52
C GLU A 52 11.62 -4.98 -2.46
N CYS A 53 11.32 -5.93 -3.35
CA CYS A 53 10.19 -5.79 -4.28
C CYS A 53 9.04 -6.67 -3.82
N TRP A 54 7.83 -6.18 -4.07
CA TRP A 54 6.60 -6.87 -3.70
C TRP A 54 5.65 -6.88 -4.88
N ILE A 55 4.91 -7.96 -5.02
CA ILE A 55 3.80 -8.03 -5.97
C ILE A 55 2.55 -7.50 -5.28
N VAL A 56 1.86 -6.56 -5.92
CA VAL A 56 0.61 -6.02 -5.40
C VAL A 56 -0.54 -6.72 -6.10
N LEU A 57 -1.48 -7.22 -5.31
CA LEU A 57 -2.65 -7.94 -5.79
C LEU A 57 -3.83 -7.00 -5.89
N ASP A 58 -4.73 -7.26 -6.84
CA ASP A 58 -5.99 -6.53 -6.91
C ASP A 58 -7.00 -7.15 -5.94
N GLY A 59 -8.23 -6.64 -5.97
CA GLY A 59 -9.27 -7.10 -5.06
C GLY A 59 -9.73 -8.53 -5.29
N ARG A 60 -9.32 -9.13 -6.40
CA ARG A 60 -9.61 -10.55 -6.67
C ARG A 60 -8.45 -11.45 -6.28
N GLY A 61 -7.35 -10.87 -5.80
CA GLY A 61 -6.15 -11.62 -5.49
C GLY A 61 -5.28 -11.90 -6.69
N VAL A 62 -5.46 -11.14 -7.77
CA VAL A 62 -4.69 -11.32 -9.01
C VAL A 62 -3.51 -10.35 -9.01
N PRO A 63 -2.30 -10.84 -9.32
CA PRO A 63 -1.13 -9.95 -9.39
C PRO A 63 -1.33 -8.85 -10.42
N ALA A 64 -1.04 -7.61 -10.01
CA ALA A 64 -1.31 -6.44 -10.83
C ALA A 64 -0.06 -5.62 -11.13
N CYS A 65 0.86 -5.50 -10.18
CA CYS A 65 2.07 -4.71 -10.39
C CYS A 65 3.13 -5.10 -9.39
N VAL A 66 4.33 -4.55 -9.60
CA VAL A 66 5.46 -4.71 -8.67
C VAL A 66 5.84 -3.33 -8.17
N ILE A 67 6.07 -3.22 -6.87
CA ILE A 67 6.64 -2.01 -6.26
C ILE A 67 7.95 -2.37 -5.58
N GLU A 68 8.81 -1.39 -5.43
CA GLU A 68 10.07 -1.54 -4.71
C GLU A 68 10.08 -0.60 -3.52
N THR A 69 10.38 -1.12 -2.35
CA THR A 69 10.51 -0.32 -1.13
C THR A 69 11.76 0.54 -1.22
N LEU A 70 11.62 1.85 -1.02
CA LEU A 70 12.73 2.78 -1.07
C LEU A 70 13.21 3.17 0.32
N GLU A 71 12.28 3.32 1.26
CA GLU A 71 12.59 3.81 2.59
C GLU A 71 11.59 3.25 3.58
N VAL A 72 12.05 2.89 4.76
CA VAL A 72 11.20 2.44 5.85
C VAL A 72 11.54 3.27 7.07
N THR A 73 10.53 3.92 7.65
CA THR A 73 10.69 4.67 8.90
C THR A 73 9.58 4.26 9.85
N TYR A 74 9.76 4.56 11.12
CA TYR A 74 8.77 4.28 12.14
C TYR A 74 8.33 5.59 12.75
N ARG A 75 7.02 5.85 12.73
CA ARG A 75 6.44 7.07 13.26
C ARG A 75 5.19 6.72 14.04
N ARG A 76 4.91 7.48 15.09
CA ARG A 76 3.63 7.32 15.77
C ARG A 76 2.53 7.92 14.92
N TYR A 77 1.32 7.42 15.08
CA TYR A 77 0.19 7.92 14.32
C TYR A 77 0.11 9.46 14.41
N ASN A 78 0.26 10.01 15.61
CA ASN A 78 0.15 11.46 15.79
C ASN A 78 1.40 12.24 15.32
N GLU A 79 2.41 11.55 14.83
CA GLU A 79 3.62 12.18 14.31
C GLU A 79 3.67 12.20 12.79
N VAL A 80 2.71 11.56 12.13
CA VAL A 80 2.67 11.56 10.67
C VAL A 80 2.36 12.98 10.20
N ASP A 81 3.11 13.46 9.23
CA ASP A 81 2.99 14.83 8.76
C ASP A 81 2.26 14.94 7.43
N ALA A 82 2.02 16.18 7.02
CA ALA A 82 1.26 16.43 5.80
C ALA A 82 1.98 15.93 4.55
N GLY A 83 3.31 15.92 4.56
CA GLY A 83 4.08 15.43 3.43
C GLY A 83 3.86 13.94 3.20
N PHE A 84 3.89 13.16 4.29
CA PHE A 84 3.65 11.73 4.17
C PHE A 84 2.21 11.44 3.76
N ALA A 85 1.25 12.19 4.32
CA ALA A 85 -0.15 12.02 3.94
C ALA A 85 -0.34 12.29 2.45
N TYR A 86 0.34 13.30 1.92
CA TYR A 86 0.26 13.61 0.50
C TYR A 86 0.80 12.46 -0.35
N GLU A 87 1.89 11.85 0.11
CA GLU A 87 2.49 10.74 -0.62
C GLU A 87 1.67 9.45 -0.54
N GLU A 88 0.90 9.28 0.52
CA GLU A 88 -0.05 8.17 0.56
C GLU A 88 -1.14 8.31 -0.49
N GLY A 89 -1.43 9.53 -0.91
CA GLY A 89 -2.21 9.80 -2.12
C GLY A 89 -3.70 9.59 -2.01
N GLU A 90 -4.24 9.32 -0.83
CA GLU A 90 -5.63 8.95 -0.67
C GLU A 90 -6.52 10.15 -0.41
N GLY A 91 -7.76 10.08 -0.89
CA GLY A 91 -8.72 11.12 -0.70
C GLY A 91 -8.24 12.44 -1.31
N ASP A 92 -8.34 13.52 -0.55
CA ASP A 92 -7.88 14.83 -1.00
C ASP A 92 -6.39 15.05 -0.70
N ARG A 93 -5.70 14.01 -0.23
CA ARG A 93 -4.28 13.98 0.07
C ARG A 93 -3.89 14.89 1.24
N SER A 94 -4.85 15.32 2.05
CA SER A 94 -4.58 16.15 3.21
C SER A 94 -4.26 15.31 4.44
N LEU A 95 -3.56 15.91 5.39
CA LEU A 95 -3.29 15.25 6.66
C LEU A 95 -4.59 14.98 7.42
N ARG A 96 -5.56 15.88 7.30
CA ARG A 96 -6.84 15.69 7.95
C ARG A 96 -7.53 14.44 7.43
N TYR A 97 -7.59 14.26 6.11
CA TYR A 97 -8.17 13.06 5.51
C TYR A 97 -7.41 11.83 5.98
N TRP A 98 -6.07 11.92 5.94
CA TRP A 98 -5.23 10.80 6.33
C TRP A 98 -5.53 10.36 7.75
N ARG A 99 -5.64 11.33 8.66
CA ARG A 99 -5.91 11.01 10.07
C ARG A 99 -7.26 10.35 10.26
N GLU A 100 -8.28 10.88 9.59
CA GLU A 100 -9.63 10.33 9.73
C GLU A 100 -9.73 8.94 9.12
N ALA A 101 -9.14 8.75 7.95
CA ALA A 101 -9.19 7.47 7.26
C ALA A 101 -8.45 6.39 8.04
N HIS A 102 -7.28 6.72 8.57
CA HIS A 102 -6.49 5.74 9.29
C HIS A 102 -7.02 5.47 10.69
N ARG A 103 -7.62 6.48 11.34
CA ARG A 103 -8.31 6.24 12.59
C ARG A 103 -9.44 5.23 12.38
N SER A 104 -10.19 5.38 11.30
CA SER A 104 -11.27 4.46 10.98
C SER A 104 -10.73 3.07 10.65
N TYR A 105 -9.70 3.01 9.81
CA TYR A 105 -9.12 1.74 9.38
C TYR A 105 -8.55 0.95 10.56
N PHE A 106 -7.71 1.58 11.37
CA PHE A 106 -7.14 0.88 12.53
C PHE A 106 -8.20 0.61 13.60
N GLY A 107 -9.22 1.45 13.66
CA GLY A 107 -10.34 1.21 14.57
C GLY A 107 -11.12 -0.04 14.21
N ARG A 108 -11.32 -0.27 12.91
CA ARG A 108 -11.98 -1.49 12.45
C ARG A 108 -11.18 -2.73 12.80
N MET A 109 -9.86 -2.59 12.89
CA MET A 109 -8.98 -3.70 13.26
C MET A 109 -8.86 -3.85 14.78
N GLY A 110 -9.48 -2.96 15.55
CA GLY A 110 -9.38 -3.00 17.00
C GLY A 110 -8.01 -2.57 17.50
N ARG A 111 -7.28 -1.79 16.73
CA ARG A 111 -5.88 -1.47 17.02
C ARG A 111 -5.58 0.00 17.17
N PHE A 112 -6.56 0.87 17.04
CA PHE A 112 -6.26 2.30 17.01
C PHE A 112 -5.82 2.84 18.36
N SER A 113 -4.77 3.64 18.35
CA SER A 113 -4.32 4.48 19.46
C SER A 113 -3.61 5.66 18.85
N GLU A 114 -3.77 6.85 19.43
CA GLU A 114 -3.16 8.05 18.86
C GLU A 114 -1.65 8.02 18.87
N ASP A 115 -1.06 7.26 19.78
CA ASP A 115 0.39 7.14 19.87
C ASP A 115 0.91 5.80 19.36
N MET A 116 0.09 5.05 18.63
CA MET A 116 0.52 3.78 18.08
C MET A 116 1.65 3.96 17.09
N MET A 117 2.58 3.01 17.10
CA MET A 117 3.71 3.06 16.19
C MET A 117 3.32 2.47 14.84
N LEU A 118 3.71 3.16 13.78
CA LEU A 118 3.44 2.72 12.42
C LEU A 118 4.74 2.52 11.67
N MET A 119 4.79 1.47 10.86
CA MET A 119 5.85 1.30 9.88
C MET A 119 5.45 2.08 8.64
N CYS A 120 6.24 3.08 8.29
CA CYS A 120 5.94 3.97 7.17
C CYS A 120 6.92 3.69 6.05
N GLU A 121 6.39 3.40 4.86
CA GLU A 121 7.20 3.04 3.71
C GLU A 121 6.99 4.02 2.58
N ARG A 122 8.08 4.33 1.87
CA ARG A 122 8.01 4.98 0.57
C ARG A 122 8.45 3.95 -0.45
N PHE A 123 7.76 3.91 -1.59
CA PHE A 123 8.04 2.93 -2.62
C PHE A 123 7.92 3.56 -3.99
N ARG A 124 8.39 2.82 -5.01
CA ARG A 124 8.21 3.23 -6.40
C ARG A 124 7.56 2.10 -7.17
N LEU A 125 6.81 2.49 -8.20
CA LEU A 125 6.21 1.52 -9.11
C LEU A 125 7.30 1.01 -10.05
N VAL A 126 7.46 -0.30 -10.13
CA VAL A 126 8.48 -0.91 -10.99
C VAL A 126 7.88 -1.33 -12.32
N GLU A 127 6.75 -2.01 -12.28
CA GLU A 127 6.14 -2.54 -13.50
C GLU A 127 4.67 -2.84 -13.24
N VAL A 128 3.84 -2.51 -14.22
CA VAL A 128 2.42 -2.87 -14.19
C VAL A 128 2.25 -4.06 -15.10
N PHE A 129 1.60 -5.12 -14.60
CA PHE A 129 1.36 -6.31 -15.41
C PHE A 129 0.21 -6.06 -16.36
N ALA A 130 0.31 -6.64 -17.55
CA ALA A 130 -0.79 -6.55 -18.50
C ALA A 130 -2.01 -7.23 -17.92
N GLU A 131 -3.17 -6.60 -18.07
CA GLU A 131 -4.42 -7.23 -17.66
C GLU A 131 -4.60 -8.52 -18.46
N PRO A 132 -5.22 -9.53 -17.85
CA PRO A 132 -5.60 -10.69 -18.63
C PRO A 132 -6.46 -10.23 -19.78
N GLU A 133 -6.27 -10.88 -20.92
CA GLU A 133 -7.03 -10.52 -22.09
C GLU A 133 -8.51 -10.51 -21.74
N GLN A 134 -9.11 -9.33 -21.84
CA GLN A 134 -10.53 -9.19 -21.61
C GLN A 134 -11.20 -9.38 -22.93
N THR A 135 -11.27 -10.56 -23.36
CA THR A 135 -11.92 -10.82 -24.64
C THR A 135 -13.36 -10.35 -24.56
N GLN A 136 -13.67 -9.41 -25.31
CA GLN A 136 -14.99 -8.83 -25.29
C GLN A 136 -15.79 -9.28 -26.46
#